data_d4b1f1145095d65366175726d2dc2faa
#
_entry.id   d4b1f1145095d65366175726d2dc2faa
#
_cell.length_a   1.000
_cell.length_b   1.000
_cell.length_c   1.000
_cell.angle_alpha   90.00
_cell.angle_beta   90.00
_cell.angle_gamma   90.00
#
_symmetry.space_group_name_H-M   'P 1'
#
loop_
_entity.id
_entity.type
_entity.pdbx_description
1 polymer ?
#
loop_
_entity_poly.entity_id
_entity_poly.type
_entity_poly.pdbx_seq_one_letter_code
_entity_poly.pdbx_strand_id
1 'polypeptide(L)'
;MGCKGCSKRQNNKLNTYDWLCDVPDAEGSTDFVEVQFKNTRKGYYLNSAKIPLEKGDIVAVEASPGHDIGTVSLTGKLVLLQMKKNNVRTEAEPKRIYRKAKPTDIEKYEEAKAKEHATMIRSRQIAADLGLNMKIGDVEYQGDGNKAIFYYIADERVDFRQLIKVLAEAFRVRIEMKQIGARQEAGRIGGIGPCGRELCCSSWMTSFVSVATGAARYQDISMNPQKLAGQCAKLKCCINYEVDTYAVSYTHLTLPT
;
A
#
# COMPACT_ATOMS: atom_id res chain seq x y z
N MET A 1 8.00 -29.18 1.83
CA MET A 1 9.00 -28.13 2.18
C MET A 1 8.29 -26.78 2.14
N GLY A 2 8.23 -26.05 3.27
CA GLY A 2 7.57 -24.74 3.33
C GLY A 2 8.50 -23.65 2.78
N CYS A 3 7.99 -22.76 1.94
CA CYS A 3 8.71 -21.59 1.46
C CYS A 3 9.28 -20.79 2.64
N LYS A 4 10.61 -20.64 2.72
CA LYS A 4 11.30 -19.94 3.81
C LYS A 4 10.82 -18.49 4.02
N GLY A 5 10.23 -17.86 2.98
CA GLY A 5 9.68 -16.51 3.03
C GLY A 5 8.26 -16.39 3.61
N CYS A 6 7.51 -17.50 3.72
CA CYS A 6 6.11 -17.44 4.19
C CYS A 6 5.98 -17.17 5.69
N SER A 7 6.96 -17.59 6.51
CA SER A 7 6.96 -17.41 7.97
C SER A 7 7.44 -16.03 8.43
N LYS A 8 8.13 -15.26 7.57
CA LYS A 8 8.71 -13.95 7.92
C LYS A 8 7.82 -12.75 7.53
N ARG A 9 6.51 -12.95 7.35
CA ARG A 9 5.63 -11.87 6.92
C ARG A 9 5.31 -10.90 8.06
N GLN A 10 5.74 -9.67 7.91
CA GLN A 10 5.31 -8.59 8.80
C GLN A 10 3.92 -8.04 8.42
N ASN A 11 3.50 -8.22 7.18
CA ASN A 11 2.31 -7.58 6.63
C ASN A 11 1.76 -8.43 5.47
N ASN A 12 0.50 -8.81 5.54
CA ASN A 12 -0.16 -9.64 4.51
C ASN A 12 -0.77 -8.84 3.35
N LYS A 13 -0.55 -7.51 3.29
CA LYS A 13 -1.19 -6.64 2.31
C LYS A 13 -0.41 -6.57 1.01
N LEU A 14 -1.12 -6.71 -0.12
CA LEU A 14 -0.59 -6.66 -1.48
C LEU A 14 0.60 -7.60 -1.73
N ASN A 15 0.58 -8.77 -1.12
CA ASN A 15 1.64 -9.75 -1.28
C ASN A 15 1.65 -10.36 -2.68
N THR A 16 2.85 -10.53 -3.21
CA THR A 16 3.10 -11.28 -4.43
C THR A 16 3.61 -12.66 -4.07
N TYR A 17 2.99 -13.69 -4.63
CA TYR A 17 3.45 -15.06 -4.51
C TYR A 17 4.46 -15.36 -5.61
N ASP A 18 5.59 -15.92 -5.21
CA ASP A 18 6.55 -16.51 -6.11
C ASP A 18 6.39 -18.03 -6.05
N TRP A 19 5.78 -18.61 -7.09
CA TRP A 19 5.55 -20.04 -7.21
C TRP A 19 6.80 -20.81 -7.64
N LEU A 20 7.81 -20.09 -8.15
CA LEU A 20 9.05 -20.65 -8.69
C LEU A 20 10.26 -20.29 -7.82
N CYS A 21 10.03 -19.98 -6.53
CA CYS A 21 11.11 -19.58 -5.62
C CYS A 21 12.21 -20.63 -5.43
N ASP A 22 11.94 -21.90 -5.77
CA ASP A 22 12.90 -23.01 -5.69
C ASP A 22 13.68 -23.19 -7.01
N VAL A 23 13.30 -22.49 -8.08
CA VAL A 23 13.99 -22.53 -9.37
C VAL A 23 15.00 -21.38 -9.41
N PRO A 24 16.28 -21.67 -9.71
CA PRO A 24 17.27 -20.61 -9.85
C PRO A 24 16.87 -19.59 -10.91
N ASP A 25 17.05 -18.32 -10.62
CA ASP A 25 16.84 -17.27 -11.61
C ASP A 25 17.76 -17.52 -12.83
N ALA A 26 17.16 -17.63 -14.01
CA ALA A 26 17.91 -17.72 -15.24
C ALA A 26 18.67 -16.41 -15.51
N GLU A 27 19.67 -16.43 -16.39
CA GLU A 27 20.40 -15.26 -16.82
C GLU A 27 19.46 -14.09 -17.17
N GLY A 28 19.71 -12.90 -16.59
CA GLY A 28 18.87 -11.71 -16.74
C GLY A 28 18.01 -11.39 -15.52
N SER A 29 18.38 -11.87 -14.33
CA SER A 29 17.82 -11.35 -13.08
C SER A 29 18.13 -9.84 -12.95
N THR A 30 17.20 -9.10 -12.40
CA THR A 30 17.36 -7.65 -12.18
C THR A 30 17.95 -7.37 -10.81
N ASP A 31 18.75 -6.29 -10.72
CA ASP A 31 19.21 -5.77 -9.43
C ASP A 31 18.14 -4.97 -8.69
N PHE A 32 16.93 -4.81 -9.27
CA PHE A 32 15.81 -4.17 -8.58
C PHE A 32 15.18 -5.11 -7.56
N VAL A 33 14.82 -4.53 -6.41
CA VAL A 33 14.19 -5.23 -5.29
C VAL A 33 12.94 -4.46 -4.87
N GLU A 34 11.84 -5.17 -4.65
CA GLU A 34 10.62 -4.59 -4.08
C GLU A 34 10.72 -4.62 -2.55
N VAL A 35 10.61 -3.46 -1.92
CA VAL A 35 10.63 -3.31 -0.47
C VAL A 35 9.26 -2.84 0.01
N GLN A 36 8.73 -3.52 1.01
CA GLN A 36 7.46 -3.22 1.65
C GLN A 36 7.69 -2.48 2.96
N PHE A 37 6.92 -1.43 3.17
CA PHE A 37 6.87 -0.64 4.39
C PHE A 37 5.56 -0.89 5.16
N LYS A 38 5.06 0.13 5.83
CA LYS A 38 3.80 0.03 6.56
C LYS A 38 2.60 -0.14 5.61
N ASN A 39 1.72 -1.05 5.95
CA ASN A 39 0.48 -1.33 5.24
C ASN A 39 0.70 -1.66 3.75
N THR A 40 0.12 -0.87 2.84
CA THR A 40 0.18 -1.07 1.39
C THR A 40 1.30 -0.30 0.70
N ARG A 41 2.16 0.41 1.45
CA ARG A 41 3.26 1.18 0.85
C ARG A 41 4.38 0.25 0.42
N LYS A 42 4.73 0.31 -0.85
CA LYS A 42 5.84 -0.43 -1.47
C LYS A 42 6.72 0.52 -2.27
N GLY A 43 7.98 0.17 -2.43
CA GLY A 43 8.94 0.90 -3.25
C GLY A 43 9.87 -0.05 -3.98
N TYR A 44 10.46 0.43 -5.07
CA TYR A 44 11.43 -0.31 -5.87
C TYR A 44 12.79 0.35 -5.72
N TYR A 45 13.79 -0.45 -5.36
CA TYR A 45 15.12 0.02 -5.01
C TYR A 45 16.17 -0.79 -5.75
N LEU A 46 17.27 -0.14 -6.14
CA LEU A 46 18.38 -0.77 -6.80
C LEU A 46 19.36 -1.35 -5.76
N ASN A 47 19.66 -2.62 -5.88
CA ASN A 47 20.71 -3.28 -5.08
C ASN A 47 22.10 -3.11 -5.73
N SER A 48 22.60 -1.87 -5.74
CA SER A 48 23.88 -1.53 -6.38
C SER A 48 25.08 -2.25 -5.75
N ALA A 49 24.99 -2.59 -4.47
CA ALA A 49 26.04 -3.29 -3.74
C ALA A 49 25.98 -4.83 -3.90
N LYS A 50 25.03 -5.36 -4.70
CA LYS A 50 24.83 -6.81 -4.93
C LYS A 50 24.77 -7.62 -3.64
N ILE A 51 24.13 -7.07 -2.62
CA ILE A 51 23.94 -7.73 -1.33
C ILE A 51 23.05 -8.95 -1.55
N PRO A 52 23.39 -10.13 -1.01
CA PRO A 52 22.51 -11.30 -1.08
C PRO A 52 21.25 -11.03 -0.22
N LEU A 53 20.14 -10.80 -0.88
CA LEU A 53 18.85 -10.46 -0.27
C LEU A 53 17.85 -11.59 -0.52
N GLU A 54 17.17 -11.99 0.55
CA GLU A 54 16.06 -12.93 0.49
C GLU A 54 14.75 -12.24 0.87
N LYS A 55 13.65 -12.80 0.43
CA LYS A 55 12.31 -12.34 0.84
C LYS A 55 12.17 -12.40 2.37
N GLY A 56 11.78 -11.28 2.97
CA GLY A 56 11.64 -11.12 4.42
C GLY A 56 12.85 -10.49 5.11
N ASP A 57 13.95 -10.24 4.38
CA ASP A 57 15.09 -9.49 4.94
C ASP A 57 14.68 -8.05 5.23
N ILE A 58 15.16 -7.52 6.35
CA ILE A 58 14.96 -6.12 6.71
C ILE A 58 16.14 -5.32 6.15
N VAL A 59 15.85 -4.28 5.40
CA VAL A 59 16.85 -3.47 4.70
C VAL A 59 16.70 -2.00 5.00
N ALA A 60 17.83 -1.29 5.05
CA ALA A 60 17.88 0.15 5.07
C ALA A 60 17.99 0.67 3.64
N VAL A 61 17.05 1.53 3.25
CA VAL A 61 16.92 2.06 1.90
C VAL A 61 17.06 3.57 1.89
N GLU A 62 17.44 4.09 0.75
CA GLU A 62 17.55 5.53 0.51
C GLU A 62 16.19 6.21 0.61
N ALA A 63 16.13 7.28 1.39
CA ALA A 63 14.96 8.15 1.52
C ALA A 63 15.39 9.62 1.51
N SER A 64 14.47 10.51 1.20
CA SER A 64 14.71 11.95 1.21
C SER A 64 13.84 12.63 2.27
N PRO A 65 14.45 13.12 3.38
CA PRO A 65 15.84 13.01 3.81
C PRO A 65 16.15 11.65 4.48
N GLY A 66 17.44 11.27 4.55
CA GLY A 66 17.93 10.16 5.37
C GLY A 66 17.69 8.77 4.77
N HIS A 67 17.37 7.82 5.63
CA HIS A 67 17.10 6.43 5.24
C HIS A 67 15.79 5.93 5.83
N ASP A 68 15.21 4.96 5.16
CA ASP A 68 13.99 4.29 5.64
C ASP A 68 14.26 2.79 5.84
N ILE A 69 13.46 2.14 6.65
CA ILE A 69 13.58 0.72 6.94
C ILE A 69 12.35 0.01 6.41
N GLY A 70 12.60 -1.02 5.62
CA GLY A 70 11.54 -1.84 5.05
C GLY A 70 11.91 -3.30 4.96
N THR A 71 10.95 -4.13 4.61
CA THR A 71 11.13 -5.57 4.44
C THR A 71 11.13 -5.92 2.96
N VAL A 72 12.08 -6.72 2.52
CA VAL A 72 12.12 -7.24 1.15
C VAL A 72 10.89 -8.09 0.89
N SER A 73 10.09 -7.68 -0.07
CA SER A 73 8.85 -8.35 -0.49
C SER A 73 9.09 -9.28 -1.68
N LEU A 74 9.90 -8.85 -2.63
CA LEU A 74 10.15 -9.57 -3.87
C LEU A 74 11.55 -9.26 -4.42
N THR A 75 12.18 -10.27 -5.02
CA THR A 75 13.48 -10.20 -5.71
C THR A 75 13.36 -10.83 -7.09
N GLY A 76 14.38 -10.66 -7.95
CA GLY A 76 14.46 -11.32 -9.24
C GLY A 76 13.51 -10.76 -10.31
N LYS A 77 13.24 -11.56 -11.35
CA LYS A 77 12.45 -11.16 -12.54
C LYS A 77 11.05 -10.66 -12.25
N LEU A 78 10.42 -11.18 -11.19
CA LEU A 78 9.07 -10.79 -10.82
C LEU A 78 8.96 -9.31 -10.43
N VAL A 79 10.06 -8.70 -9.97
CA VAL A 79 10.10 -7.27 -9.64
C VAL A 79 9.82 -6.44 -10.89
N LEU A 80 10.42 -6.77 -12.04
CA LEU A 80 10.17 -6.06 -13.30
C LEU A 80 8.71 -6.16 -13.75
N LEU A 81 8.10 -7.33 -13.58
CA LEU A 81 6.68 -7.53 -13.88
C LEU A 81 5.78 -6.69 -12.96
N GLN A 82 6.12 -6.59 -11.68
CA GLN A 82 5.39 -5.74 -10.73
C GLN A 82 5.59 -4.25 -11.03
N MET A 83 6.79 -3.82 -11.40
CA MET A 83 7.04 -2.44 -11.84
C MET A 83 6.19 -2.10 -13.06
N LYS A 84 6.13 -3.00 -14.05
CA LYS A 84 5.30 -2.84 -15.25
C LYS A 84 3.82 -2.78 -14.91
N LYS A 85 3.33 -3.68 -14.05
CA LYS A 85 1.93 -3.71 -13.57
C LYS A 85 1.53 -2.42 -12.88
N ASN A 86 2.42 -1.85 -12.07
CA ASN A 86 2.17 -0.63 -11.32
C ASN A 86 2.51 0.65 -12.11
N ASN A 87 2.86 0.54 -13.39
CA ASN A 87 3.27 1.66 -14.27
C ASN A 87 4.39 2.51 -13.65
N VAL A 88 5.29 1.89 -12.90
CA VAL A 88 6.45 2.58 -12.34
C VAL A 88 7.48 2.74 -13.43
N ARG A 89 7.78 3.99 -13.76
CA ARG A 89 8.87 4.31 -14.70
C ARG A 89 10.20 4.13 -13.97
N THR A 90 11.16 3.53 -14.66
CA THR A 90 12.54 3.51 -14.18
C THR A 90 13.03 4.95 -14.18
N GLU A 91 13.23 5.53 -13.01
CA GLU A 91 13.79 6.88 -12.86
C GLU A 91 15.24 6.88 -13.37
N ALA A 92 15.72 8.03 -13.83
CA ALA A 92 17.11 8.16 -14.27
C ALA A 92 18.10 7.85 -13.13
N GLU A 93 17.72 8.15 -11.89
CA GLU A 93 18.47 7.81 -10.69
C GLU A 93 17.57 7.04 -9.71
N PRO A 94 17.53 5.69 -9.82
CA PRO A 94 16.73 4.88 -8.90
C PRO A 94 17.34 4.92 -7.50
N LYS A 95 16.47 5.00 -6.48
CA LYS A 95 16.86 4.92 -5.07
C LYS A 95 17.54 3.59 -4.79
N ARG A 96 18.50 3.59 -3.86
CA ARG A 96 19.37 2.46 -3.60
C ARG A 96 19.06 1.79 -2.26
N ILE A 97 19.43 0.52 -2.17
CA ILE A 97 19.53 -0.20 -0.89
C ILE A 97 20.94 0.05 -0.35
N TYR A 98 21.03 0.54 0.87
CA TYR A 98 22.33 0.79 1.52
C TYR A 98 22.92 -0.48 2.10
N ARG A 99 22.13 -1.22 2.89
CA ARG A 99 22.58 -2.42 3.62
C ARG A 99 21.41 -3.19 4.23
N LYS A 100 21.68 -4.39 4.71
CA LYS A 100 20.76 -5.05 5.65
C LYS A 100 20.68 -4.25 6.95
N ALA A 101 19.51 -4.17 7.55
CA ALA A 101 19.30 -3.42 8.79
C ALA A 101 20.13 -4.03 9.94
N LYS A 102 20.72 -3.17 10.74
CA LYS A 102 21.40 -3.56 11.98
C LYS A 102 20.39 -3.63 13.13
N PRO A 103 20.67 -4.36 14.22
CA PRO A 103 19.78 -4.40 15.39
C PRO A 103 19.41 -3.01 15.91
N THR A 104 20.37 -2.09 15.96
CA THR A 104 20.16 -0.68 16.36
C THR A 104 19.20 0.09 15.46
N ASP A 105 19.15 -0.24 14.16
CA ASP A 105 18.21 0.39 13.22
C ASP A 105 16.80 -0.15 13.47
N ILE A 106 16.68 -1.44 13.77
CA ILE A 106 15.41 -2.10 14.07
C ILE A 106 14.83 -1.56 15.37
N GLU A 107 15.62 -1.39 16.41
CA GLU A 107 15.20 -0.79 17.69
C GLU A 107 14.62 0.61 17.48
N LYS A 108 15.33 1.48 16.76
CA LYS A 108 14.86 2.83 16.44
C LYS A 108 13.56 2.82 15.62
N TYR A 109 13.46 1.89 14.68
CA TYR A 109 12.25 1.72 13.87
C TYR A 109 11.05 1.29 14.74
N GLU A 110 11.26 0.35 15.67
CA GLU A 110 10.21 -0.09 16.59
C GLU A 110 9.78 1.02 17.55
N GLU A 111 10.70 1.82 18.06
CA GLU A 111 10.42 3.01 18.87
C GLU A 111 9.59 4.04 18.09
N ALA A 112 9.99 4.33 16.84
CA ALA A 112 9.25 5.23 15.96
C ALA A 112 7.83 4.70 15.70
N LYS A 113 7.68 3.42 15.44
CA LYS A 113 6.41 2.75 15.22
C LYS A 113 5.49 2.76 16.45
N ALA A 114 6.05 2.60 17.65
CA ALA A 114 5.30 2.69 18.90
C ALA A 114 4.65 4.08 19.10
N LYS A 115 5.28 5.14 18.61
CA LYS A 115 4.76 6.52 18.69
C LYS A 115 3.64 6.82 17.71
N GLU A 116 3.46 6.04 16.63
CA GLU A 116 2.53 6.34 15.53
C GLU A 116 1.08 6.48 16.00
N HIS A 117 0.61 5.59 16.86
CA HIS A 117 -0.78 5.61 17.33
C HIS A 117 -1.08 6.85 18.19
N ALA A 118 -0.20 7.18 19.13
CA ALA A 118 -0.34 8.37 19.96
C ALA A 118 -0.29 9.65 19.12
N THR A 119 0.64 9.71 18.16
CA THR A 119 0.76 10.82 17.20
C THR A 119 -0.50 10.96 16.35
N MET A 120 -1.10 9.86 15.88
CA MET A 120 -2.33 9.89 15.11
C MET A 120 -3.50 10.48 15.92
N ILE A 121 -3.68 10.05 17.17
CA ILE A 121 -4.74 10.56 18.03
C ILE A 121 -4.53 12.06 18.26
N ARG A 122 -3.34 12.47 18.65
CA ARG A 122 -3.02 13.86 18.91
C ARG A 122 -3.19 14.75 17.67
N SER A 123 -2.79 14.27 16.52
CA SER A 123 -2.95 15.02 15.26
C SER A 123 -4.41 15.20 14.86
N ARG A 124 -5.29 14.24 15.16
CA ARG A 124 -6.75 14.38 14.95
C ARG A 124 -7.34 15.47 15.86
N GLN A 125 -6.91 15.55 17.11
CA GLN A 125 -7.33 16.61 18.02
C GLN A 125 -6.92 17.99 17.50
N ILE A 126 -5.65 18.14 17.11
CA ILE A 126 -5.14 19.41 16.54
C ILE A 126 -5.91 19.81 15.27
N ALA A 127 -6.21 18.85 14.38
CA ALA A 127 -6.97 19.13 13.17
C ALA A 127 -8.42 19.58 13.50
N ALA A 128 -9.05 18.98 14.51
CA ALA A 128 -10.37 19.36 14.99
C ALA A 128 -10.36 20.74 15.65
N ASP A 129 -9.35 21.05 16.48
CA ASP A 129 -9.19 22.36 17.14
C ASP A 129 -9.00 23.51 16.12
N LEU A 130 -8.37 23.21 14.97
CA LEU A 130 -8.21 24.14 13.86
C LEU A 130 -9.45 24.22 12.95
N GLY A 131 -10.51 23.46 13.23
CA GLY A 131 -11.75 23.46 12.45
C GLY A 131 -11.60 22.94 11.00
N LEU A 132 -10.60 22.09 10.73
CA LEU A 132 -10.33 21.58 9.39
C LEU A 132 -11.26 20.41 9.05
N ASN A 133 -11.97 20.52 7.92
CA ASN A 133 -12.84 19.44 7.44
C ASN A 133 -12.02 18.34 6.75
N MET A 134 -11.28 17.58 7.56
CA MET A 134 -10.44 16.47 7.12
C MET A 134 -10.32 15.40 8.20
N LYS A 135 -10.05 14.16 7.76
CA LYS A 135 -9.82 13.03 8.66
C LYS A 135 -8.41 12.48 8.45
N ILE A 136 -7.60 12.49 9.49
CA ILE A 136 -6.31 11.79 9.48
C ILE A 136 -6.56 10.30 9.72
N GLY A 137 -6.27 9.49 8.68
CA GLY A 137 -6.50 8.04 8.69
C GLY A 137 -5.37 7.27 9.36
N ASP A 138 -4.13 7.61 9.02
CA ASP A 138 -2.94 6.89 9.49
C ASP A 138 -1.72 7.82 9.53
N VAL A 139 -0.73 7.47 10.35
CA VAL A 139 0.56 8.15 10.45
C VAL A 139 1.66 7.10 10.31
N GLU A 140 2.69 7.42 9.56
CA GLU A 140 3.83 6.55 9.32
C GLU A 140 5.12 7.33 9.53
N TYR A 141 5.92 6.90 10.49
CA TYR A 141 7.26 7.44 10.70
C TYR A 141 8.25 6.76 9.75
N GLN A 142 9.19 7.55 9.24
CA GLN A 142 10.35 7.03 8.53
C GLN A 142 11.25 6.27 9.52
N GLY A 143 11.99 5.26 9.05
CA GLY A 143 12.79 4.40 9.91
C GLY A 143 13.87 5.11 10.74
N ASP A 144 14.31 6.31 10.32
CA ASP A 144 15.22 7.17 11.09
C ASP A 144 14.52 8.11 12.09
N GLY A 145 13.19 8.15 12.09
CA GLY A 145 12.38 8.98 12.98
C GLY A 145 12.35 10.49 12.62
N ASN A 146 13.05 10.93 11.57
CA ASN A 146 13.18 12.35 11.24
C ASN A 146 11.99 12.90 10.44
N LYS A 147 11.20 12.02 9.83
CA LYS A 147 10.07 12.38 8.98
C LYS A 147 8.84 11.55 9.33
N ALA A 148 7.68 12.19 9.31
CA ALA A 148 6.40 11.52 9.47
C ALA A 148 5.47 11.84 8.29
N ILE A 149 4.84 10.81 7.74
CA ILE A 149 3.88 10.92 6.65
C ILE A 149 2.49 10.78 7.26
N PHE A 150 1.67 11.80 7.10
CA PHE A 150 0.29 11.84 7.55
C PHE A 150 -0.64 11.55 6.37
N TYR A 151 -1.35 10.44 6.43
CA TYR A 151 -2.35 10.08 5.43
C TYR A 151 -3.70 10.63 5.84
N TYR A 152 -4.30 11.43 4.98
CA TYR A 152 -5.58 12.07 5.26
C TYR A 152 -6.57 11.90 4.12
N ILE A 153 -7.84 12.01 4.47
CA ILE A 153 -8.98 12.07 3.55
C ILE A 153 -9.64 13.43 3.73
N ALA A 154 -9.91 14.08 2.62
CA ALA A 154 -10.74 15.27 2.55
C ALA A 154 -11.53 15.27 1.25
N ASP A 155 -12.76 15.73 1.28
CA ASP A 155 -13.61 15.84 0.10
C ASP A 155 -13.24 17.07 -0.73
N GLU A 156 -12.81 18.15 -0.05
CA GLU A 156 -12.39 19.40 -0.67
C GLU A 156 -10.90 19.68 -0.42
N ARG A 157 -10.40 20.71 -1.10
CA ARG A 157 -9.02 21.17 -0.91
C ARG A 157 -8.87 21.89 0.42
N VAL A 158 -8.03 21.36 1.29
CA VAL A 158 -7.77 21.91 2.64
C VAL A 158 -6.46 22.70 2.65
N ASP A 159 -6.44 23.84 3.35
CA ASP A 159 -5.19 24.58 3.61
C ASP A 159 -4.49 24.02 4.86
N PHE A 160 -3.32 23.43 4.67
CA PHE A 160 -2.55 22.78 5.73
C PHE A 160 -1.46 23.66 6.35
N ARG A 161 -1.30 24.91 5.93
CA ARG A 161 -0.15 25.74 6.35
C ARG A 161 -0.06 25.89 7.86
N GLN A 162 -1.18 26.16 8.50
CA GLN A 162 -1.29 26.23 9.96
C GLN A 162 -1.08 24.85 10.60
N LEU A 163 -1.77 23.85 10.09
CA LEU A 163 -1.69 22.48 10.60
C LEU A 163 -0.25 21.95 10.58
N ILE A 164 0.48 22.12 9.47
CA ILE A 164 1.86 21.66 9.35
C ILE A 164 2.77 22.35 10.38
N LYS A 165 2.58 23.63 10.64
CA LYS A 165 3.36 24.38 11.65
C LYS A 165 3.13 23.79 13.05
N VAL A 166 1.86 23.67 13.45
CA VAL A 166 1.49 23.15 14.77
C VAL A 166 1.94 21.69 14.96
N LEU A 167 1.79 20.85 13.93
CA LEU A 167 2.27 19.47 13.98
C LEU A 167 3.80 19.39 14.05
N ALA A 168 4.52 20.22 13.30
CA ALA A 168 5.98 20.26 13.34
C ALA A 168 6.52 20.70 14.70
N GLU A 169 5.88 21.68 15.34
CA GLU A 169 6.19 22.12 16.70
C GLU A 169 5.88 21.02 17.74
N ALA A 170 4.72 20.35 17.60
CA ALA A 170 4.29 19.34 18.56
C ALA A 170 5.16 18.06 18.50
N PHE A 171 5.57 17.63 17.33
CA PHE A 171 6.26 16.35 17.14
C PHE A 171 7.76 16.49 16.83
N ARG A 172 8.22 17.68 16.49
CA ARG A 172 9.64 18.00 16.16
C ARG A 172 10.21 17.13 15.04
N VAL A 173 9.38 16.80 14.04
CA VAL A 173 9.73 16.01 12.88
C VAL A 173 9.30 16.71 11.59
N ARG A 174 9.91 16.37 10.48
CA ARG A 174 9.48 16.85 9.17
C ARG A 174 8.13 16.23 8.81
N ILE A 175 7.13 17.07 8.54
CA ILE A 175 5.77 16.62 8.20
C ILE A 175 5.61 16.53 6.69
N GLU A 176 5.08 15.41 6.23
CA GLU A 176 4.58 15.24 4.87
C GLU A 176 3.10 14.86 4.93
N MET A 177 2.27 15.65 4.23
CA MET A 177 0.83 15.38 4.14
C MET A 177 0.52 14.68 2.83
N LYS A 178 -0.12 13.50 2.90
CA LYS A 178 -0.48 12.70 1.72
C LYS A 178 -1.98 12.42 1.71
N GLN A 179 -2.67 12.97 0.71
CA GLN A 179 -4.08 12.67 0.50
C GLN A 179 -4.26 11.25 -0.04
N ILE A 180 -5.20 10.54 0.54
CA ILE A 180 -5.60 9.21 0.08
C ILE A 180 -7.10 9.16 -0.15
N GLY A 181 -7.53 8.33 -1.10
CA GLY A 181 -8.96 8.10 -1.33
C GLY A 181 -9.54 7.12 -0.30
N ALA A 182 -10.85 7.18 -0.09
CA ALA A 182 -11.55 6.29 0.86
C ALA A 182 -11.30 4.79 0.60
N ARG A 183 -11.13 4.37 -0.65
CA ARG A 183 -10.80 2.97 -0.99
C ARG A 183 -9.36 2.62 -0.61
N GLN A 184 -8.43 3.55 -0.75
CA GLN A 184 -7.05 3.35 -0.31
C GLN A 184 -6.96 3.29 1.22
N GLU A 185 -7.74 4.12 1.94
CA GLU A 185 -7.85 4.02 3.41
C GLU A 185 -8.37 2.64 3.81
N ALA A 186 -9.47 2.18 3.21
CA ALA A 186 -10.02 0.85 3.48
C ALA A 186 -8.98 -0.27 3.22
N GLY A 187 -8.17 -0.16 2.16
CA GLY A 187 -7.08 -1.08 1.86
C GLY A 187 -5.96 -1.05 2.92
N ARG A 188 -5.65 0.14 3.46
CA ARG A 188 -4.65 0.29 4.54
C ARG A 188 -5.16 -0.28 5.87
N ILE A 189 -6.41 -0.09 6.20
CA ILE A 189 -7.04 -0.67 7.40
C ILE A 189 -7.15 -2.19 7.23
N GLY A 190 -7.62 -2.66 6.08
CA GLY A 190 -7.93 -4.05 5.83
C GLY A 190 -9.30 -4.47 6.37
N GLY A 191 -9.54 -5.76 6.42
CA GLY A 191 -10.77 -6.34 6.94
C GLY A 191 -11.40 -7.37 6.00
N ILE A 192 -12.59 -7.85 6.35
CA ILE A 192 -13.34 -8.86 5.60
C ILE A 192 -14.46 -8.16 4.82
N GLY A 193 -14.57 -8.46 3.55
CA GLY A 193 -15.66 -7.97 2.71
C GLY A 193 -16.98 -8.73 2.94
N PRO A 194 -18.11 -8.23 2.41
CA PRO A 194 -19.39 -8.93 2.50
C PRO A 194 -19.39 -10.29 1.78
N CYS A 195 -18.39 -10.60 0.98
CA CYS A 195 -18.16 -11.90 0.36
C CYS A 195 -17.43 -12.90 1.28
N GLY A 196 -17.10 -12.55 2.52
CA GLY A 196 -16.39 -13.39 3.47
C GLY A 196 -14.88 -13.52 3.24
N ARG A 197 -14.31 -12.82 2.22
CA ARG A 197 -12.89 -12.80 1.91
C ARG A 197 -12.26 -11.47 2.35
N GLU A 198 -10.93 -11.46 2.52
CA GLU A 198 -10.19 -10.21 2.71
C GLU A 198 -10.48 -9.21 1.60
N LEU A 199 -10.45 -7.92 1.94
CA LEU A 199 -10.71 -6.85 0.97
C LEU A 199 -9.73 -6.93 -0.21
N CYS A 200 -10.24 -6.90 -1.44
CA CYS A 200 -9.42 -6.94 -2.66
C CYS A 200 -8.40 -5.80 -2.69
N CYS A 201 -8.77 -4.60 -2.21
CA CYS A 201 -7.87 -3.44 -2.11
C CYS A 201 -6.76 -3.60 -1.08
N SER A 202 -6.91 -4.54 -0.16
CA SER A 202 -5.86 -4.88 0.82
C SER A 202 -4.96 -6.02 0.36
N SER A 203 -5.51 -7.00 -0.38
CA SER A 203 -4.83 -8.25 -0.69
C SER A 203 -4.07 -8.23 -2.02
N TRP A 204 -4.68 -7.79 -3.13
CA TRP A 204 -4.08 -7.93 -4.46
C TRP A 204 -4.35 -6.79 -5.45
N MET A 205 -5.45 -6.03 -5.26
CA MET A 205 -5.87 -5.00 -6.20
C MET A 205 -5.15 -3.68 -5.92
N THR A 206 -4.37 -3.19 -6.87
CA THR A 206 -3.59 -1.94 -6.77
C THR A 206 -4.18 -0.81 -7.61
N SER A 207 -4.89 -1.14 -8.71
CA SER A 207 -5.47 -0.17 -9.62
C SER A 207 -7.00 -0.16 -9.49
N PHE A 208 -7.59 1.02 -9.45
CA PHE A 208 -9.02 1.19 -9.22
C PHE A 208 -9.63 2.06 -10.30
N VAL A 209 -10.51 1.47 -11.07
CA VAL A 209 -11.34 2.18 -12.03
C VAL A 209 -12.68 2.57 -11.37
N SER A 210 -13.27 3.64 -11.83
CA SER A 210 -14.62 4.05 -11.40
C SER A 210 -15.64 2.96 -11.74
N VAL A 211 -16.47 2.57 -10.78
CA VAL A 211 -17.47 1.51 -10.99
C VAL A 211 -18.78 2.13 -11.45
N ALA A 212 -19.29 1.67 -12.60
CA ALA A 212 -20.59 2.07 -13.11
C ALA A 212 -21.69 1.12 -12.59
N THR A 213 -22.87 1.67 -12.34
CA THR A 213 -24.04 0.88 -11.91
C THR A 213 -24.50 -0.13 -12.97
N GLY A 214 -24.24 0.17 -14.26
CA GLY A 214 -24.49 -0.77 -15.36
C GLY A 214 -23.79 -2.11 -15.19
N ALA A 215 -22.58 -2.13 -14.66
CA ALA A 215 -21.84 -3.35 -14.38
C ALA A 215 -22.55 -4.29 -13.38
N ALA A 216 -23.34 -3.73 -12.46
CA ALA A 216 -24.13 -4.53 -11.52
C ALA A 216 -25.33 -5.20 -12.18
N ARG A 217 -25.87 -4.62 -13.27
CA ARG A 217 -27.01 -5.20 -14.02
C ARG A 217 -26.61 -6.48 -14.75
N TYR A 218 -25.42 -6.52 -15.35
CA TYR A 218 -24.91 -7.74 -16.00
C TYR A 218 -24.73 -8.91 -15.04
N GLN A 219 -24.64 -8.63 -13.73
CA GLN A 219 -24.43 -9.62 -12.67
C GLN A 219 -25.71 -9.92 -11.89
N ASP A 220 -26.87 -9.44 -12.35
CA ASP A 220 -28.16 -9.57 -11.66
C ASP A 220 -28.13 -9.13 -10.19
N ILE A 221 -27.23 -8.20 -9.85
CA ILE A 221 -27.12 -7.66 -8.50
C ILE A 221 -28.23 -6.61 -8.30
N SER A 222 -29.00 -6.80 -7.23
CA SER A 222 -30.02 -5.81 -6.84
C SER A 222 -29.42 -4.40 -6.75
N MET A 223 -30.11 -3.41 -7.34
CA MET A 223 -29.68 -2.01 -7.36
C MET A 223 -29.80 -1.30 -5.98
N ASN A 224 -30.08 -2.04 -4.93
CA ASN A 224 -30.09 -1.51 -3.57
C ASN A 224 -28.70 -0.99 -3.19
N PRO A 225 -28.55 0.30 -2.81
CA PRO A 225 -27.27 0.90 -2.42
C PRO A 225 -26.51 0.11 -1.36
N GLN A 226 -27.19 -0.46 -0.38
CA GLN A 226 -26.59 -1.27 0.68
C GLN A 226 -25.91 -2.53 0.14
N LYS A 227 -26.48 -3.15 -0.92
CA LYS A 227 -25.89 -4.33 -1.56
C LYS A 227 -24.75 -3.96 -2.50
N LEU A 228 -24.75 -2.76 -3.06
CA LEU A 228 -23.73 -2.27 -3.99
C LEU A 228 -22.53 -1.64 -3.29
N ALA A 229 -22.70 -1.09 -2.08
CA ALA A 229 -21.65 -0.41 -1.34
C ALA A 229 -20.59 -1.40 -0.81
N GLY A 230 -19.32 -1.01 -0.96
CA GLY A 230 -18.18 -1.66 -0.30
C GLY A 230 -17.90 -1.05 1.07
N GLN A 231 -16.94 -1.61 1.80
CA GLN A 231 -16.48 -1.11 3.10
C GLN A 231 -15.95 0.34 3.05
N CYS A 232 -15.54 0.80 1.87
CA CYS A 232 -15.07 2.17 1.63
C CYS A 232 -16.20 3.16 1.31
N ALA A 233 -17.47 2.80 1.53
CA ALA A 233 -18.67 3.57 1.16
C ALA A 233 -18.80 3.93 -0.34
N LYS A 234 -17.91 3.41 -1.20
CA LYS A 234 -18.01 3.49 -2.66
C LYS A 234 -18.54 2.17 -3.22
N LEU A 235 -18.96 2.15 -4.48
CA LEU A 235 -19.40 0.91 -5.13
C LEU A 235 -18.28 -0.16 -5.06
N LYS A 236 -18.68 -1.41 -4.84
CA LYS A 236 -17.77 -2.57 -4.78
C LYS A 236 -16.91 -2.68 -6.03
N CYS A 237 -15.60 -2.69 -5.88
CA CYS A 237 -14.66 -2.80 -7.01
C CYS A 237 -14.74 -4.16 -7.72
N CYS A 238 -15.13 -5.23 -7.05
CA CYS A 238 -15.34 -6.54 -7.66
C CYS A 238 -16.40 -6.51 -8.76
N ILE A 239 -17.45 -5.71 -8.63
CA ILE A 239 -18.49 -5.56 -9.65
C ILE A 239 -17.89 -5.18 -11.00
N ASN A 240 -16.98 -4.21 -11.01
CA ASN A 240 -16.32 -3.79 -12.25
C ASN A 240 -15.22 -4.77 -12.70
N TYR A 241 -14.57 -5.43 -11.77
CA TYR A 241 -13.52 -6.40 -12.07
C TYR A 241 -14.06 -7.67 -12.75
N GLU A 242 -15.26 -8.10 -12.37
CA GLU A 242 -15.89 -9.32 -12.85
C GLU A 242 -16.82 -9.09 -14.06
N VAL A 243 -17.08 -7.83 -14.44
CA VAL A 243 -18.10 -7.47 -15.45
C VAL A 243 -17.89 -8.16 -16.80
N ASP A 244 -16.63 -8.26 -17.26
CA ASP A 244 -16.33 -8.85 -18.57
C ASP A 244 -16.69 -10.33 -18.61
N THR A 245 -16.43 -11.06 -17.51
CA THR A 245 -16.78 -12.48 -17.39
C THR A 245 -18.29 -12.68 -17.45
N TYR A 246 -19.05 -11.84 -16.75
CA TYR A 246 -20.51 -11.93 -16.78
C TYR A 246 -21.10 -11.43 -18.11
N ALA A 247 -20.52 -10.43 -18.74
CA ALA A 247 -20.97 -9.95 -20.06
C ALA A 247 -20.83 -11.04 -21.12
N VAL A 248 -19.72 -11.79 -21.13
CA VAL A 248 -19.52 -12.92 -22.03
C VAL A 248 -20.55 -14.01 -21.74
N SER A 249 -20.77 -14.37 -20.48
CA SER A 249 -21.78 -15.37 -20.09
C SER A 249 -23.20 -14.96 -20.54
N TYR A 250 -23.56 -13.70 -20.31
CA TYR A 250 -24.85 -13.15 -20.71
C TYR A 250 -25.09 -13.26 -22.23
N THR A 251 -24.10 -12.90 -23.04
CA THR A 251 -24.22 -12.98 -24.52
C THR A 251 -24.31 -14.40 -25.05
N HIS A 252 -23.71 -15.37 -24.37
CA HIS A 252 -23.75 -16.78 -24.78
C HIS A 252 -24.95 -17.55 -24.27
N LEU A 253 -25.52 -17.18 -23.12
CA LEU A 253 -26.71 -17.82 -22.54
C LEU A 253 -28.01 -17.30 -23.12
N THR A 254 -28.05 -16.08 -23.65
CA THR A 254 -29.19 -15.45 -24.29
C THR A 254 -29.11 -15.61 -25.81
N LEU A 255 -28.90 -16.83 -26.32
CA LEU A 255 -29.09 -17.10 -27.74
C LEU A 255 -30.54 -16.83 -28.08
N PRO A 256 -30.83 -16.01 -29.12
CA PRO A 256 -32.20 -15.87 -29.61
C PRO A 256 -32.70 -17.23 -30.12
N THR A 257 -33.75 -17.71 -29.51
CA THR A 257 -34.55 -18.82 -30.02
C THR A 257 -35.20 -18.45 -31.33
#